data_82cf352a987a5a8e6acae33ba2acec79
#
_entry.id   82cf352a987a5a8e6acae33ba2acec79
#
_cell.length_a   1.000
_cell.length_b   1.000
_cell.length_c   1.000
_cell.angle_alpha   90.00
_cell.angle_beta   90.00
_cell.angle_gamma   90.00
#
_symmetry.space_group_name_H-M   'P 1'
#
loop_
_entity.id
_entity.type
_entity.pdbx_description
1 polymer ?
#
loop_
_entity_poly.entity_id
_entity_poly.type
_entity_poly.pdbx_seq_one_letter_code
_entity_poly.pdbx_strand_id
1 'polypeptide(L)'
;AAPSGGGAASGARGQVVNYAYGAVGSAYVWGASGGGAYDCSGLVMAAYGSAGVGLPHYSGAQAGAGQQIPVSSAQPGDILWMPGHVGIYVGNGQCVEASSPGVGVIVSNAFSGRWSCAVNVLG
;
A
#
# COMPACT_ATOMS: atom_id res chain seq x y z
N ALA A 1 3.11 0.30 17.46
CA ALA A 1 3.10 0.09 17.20
C ALA A 1 3.14 -0.22 16.79
N ALA A 2 3.19 -0.51 16.65
CA ALA A 2 3.23 -0.84 16.17
C ALA A 2 3.12 -1.24 15.90
N PRO A 3 3.09 -1.22 15.75
CA PRO A 3 2.92 -1.78 15.28
C PRO A 3 3.01 -2.39 15.07
N SER A 4 2.73 -2.46 15.16
CA SER A 4 2.89 -2.90 14.77
C SER A 4 3.25 -3.50 14.11
N GLY A 5 2.65 -3.67 14.32
CA GLY A 5 2.83 -4.50 13.23
C GLY A 5 4.18 -4.49 12.74
N GLY A 6 4.36 -4.29 11.84
CA GLY A 6 5.62 -4.28 11.40
C GLY A 6 6.57 -3.58 12.30
N GLY A 7 6.15 -3.63 13.47
CA GLY A 7 6.88 -3.09 14.56
C GLY A 7 8.12 -2.33 14.27
N ALA A 8 8.85 -2.77 13.40
CA ALA A 8 10.08 -2.12 13.04
C ALA A 8 9.87 -0.83 12.25
N ALA A 9 8.71 -0.64 11.70
CA ALA A 9 8.47 0.53 10.88
C ALA A 9 8.29 1.76 11.76
N SER A 10 9.00 2.83 11.46
CA SER A 10 8.93 4.10 12.15
C SER A 10 9.02 5.23 11.13
N GLY A 11 8.81 6.46 11.57
CA GLY A 11 8.84 7.61 10.68
C GLY A 11 7.83 7.45 9.54
N ALA A 12 8.25 7.75 8.34
CA ALA A 12 7.37 7.72 7.17
C ALA A 12 6.82 6.32 6.91
N ARG A 13 7.64 5.30 7.05
CA ARG A 13 7.19 3.91 6.85
C ARG A 13 6.11 3.54 7.85
N GLY A 14 6.30 3.89 9.12
CA GLY A 14 5.29 3.64 10.14
C GLY A 14 3.98 4.37 9.86
N GLN A 15 4.04 5.58 9.39
CA GLN A 15 2.84 6.36 9.04
C GLN A 15 2.08 5.72 7.87
N VAL A 16 2.79 5.26 6.85
CA VAL A 16 2.17 4.58 5.71
C VAL A 16 1.47 3.29 6.16
N VAL A 17 2.16 2.48 6.96
CA VAL A 17 1.62 1.21 7.46
C VAL A 17 0.40 1.46 8.35
N ASN A 18 0.50 2.40 9.27
CA ASN A 18 -0.61 2.71 10.17
C ASN A 18 -1.83 3.21 9.41
N TYR A 19 -1.62 4.06 8.40
CA TYR A 19 -2.73 4.52 7.58
C TYR A 19 -3.40 3.36 6.84
N ALA A 20 -2.59 2.47 6.27
CA ALA A 20 -3.10 1.31 5.54
C ALA A 20 -3.97 0.42 6.44
N TYR A 21 -3.50 0.09 7.64
CA TYR A 21 -4.29 -0.69 8.60
C TYR A 21 -5.57 0.03 9.00
N GLY A 22 -5.51 1.33 9.20
CA GLY A 22 -6.68 2.13 9.55
C GLY A 22 -7.73 2.17 8.44
N ALA A 23 -7.35 1.93 7.22
CA ALA A 23 -8.26 1.91 6.08
C ALA A 23 -8.95 0.55 5.86
N VAL A 24 -8.47 -0.51 6.51
CA VAL A 24 -9.07 -1.85 6.37
C VAL A 24 -10.54 -1.81 6.74
N GLY A 25 -11.38 -2.41 5.91
CA GLY A 25 -12.83 -2.38 6.09
C GLY A 25 -13.52 -1.27 5.31
N SER A 26 -12.77 -0.32 4.75
CA SER A 26 -13.35 0.72 3.88
C SER A 26 -13.84 0.12 2.58
N ALA A 27 -14.76 0.83 1.92
CA ALA A 27 -15.31 0.40 0.64
C ALA A 27 -14.31 0.61 -0.50
N TYR A 28 -14.49 -0.16 -1.56
CA TYR A 28 -13.81 0.11 -2.83
C TYR A 28 -14.73 0.97 -3.70
N VAL A 29 -14.25 2.15 -4.09
CA VAL A 29 -14.95 3.03 -5.02
C VAL A 29 -13.93 3.58 -6.02
N TRP A 30 -14.21 3.38 -7.29
CA TRP A 30 -13.34 3.88 -8.36
C TRP A 30 -13.13 5.39 -8.23
N GLY A 31 -11.87 5.81 -8.27
CA GLY A 31 -11.50 7.22 -8.17
C GLY A 31 -11.43 7.77 -6.75
N ALA A 32 -11.77 6.97 -5.74
CA ALA A 32 -11.78 7.43 -4.36
C ALA A 32 -10.40 7.30 -3.70
N SER A 33 -10.11 8.21 -2.78
CA SER A 33 -8.83 8.24 -2.05
C SER A 33 -9.01 8.70 -0.60
N GLY A 34 -10.16 8.48 -0.01
CA GLY A 34 -10.44 8.84 1.38
C GLY A 34 -11.93 8.95 1.66
N GLY A 35 -12.26 9.34 2.89
CA GLY A 35 -13.65 9.45 3.30
C GLY A 35 -14.35 8.10 3.46
N GLY A 36 -13.59 7.07 3.77
CA GLY A 36 -14.13 5.71 3.98
C GLY A 36 -14.22 4.88 2.70
N ALA A 37 -13.61 5.35 1.61
CA ALA A 37 -13.60 4.63 0.34
C ALA A 37 -12.28 4.87 -0.39
N TYR A 38 -11.81 3.85 -1.11
CA TYR A 38 -10.57 3.91 -1.87
C TYR A 38 -10.66 3.05 -3.11
N ASP A 39 -9.95 3.45 -4.18
CA ASP A 39 -9.51 2.47 -5.17
C ASP A 39 -8.06 2.07 -4.86
N CYS A 40 -7.46 1.18 -5.66
CA CYS A 40 -6.16 0.61 -5.31
C CYS A 40 -5.06 1.68 -5.22
N SER A 41 -4.94 2.52 -6.22
CA SER A 41 -3.94 3.59 -6.23
C SER A 41 -4.33 4.74 -5.29
N GLY A 42 -5.62 4.94 -5.03
CA GLY A 42 -6.11 5.94 -4.08
C GLY A 42 -5.71 5.63 -2.66
N LEU A 43 -5.76 4.35 -2.26
CA LEU A 43 -5.29 3.93 -0.95
C LEU A 43 -3.79 4.21 -0.80
N VAL A 44 -3.00 3.83 -1.79
CA VAL A 44 -1.55 4.05 -1.76
C VAL A 44 -1.24 5.55 -1.72
N MET A 45 -1.90 6.35 -2.55
CA MET A 45 -1.72 7.79 -2.55
C MET A 45 -2.05 8.41 -1.19
N ALA A 46 -3.16 8.01 -0.59
CA ALA A 46 -3.59 8.55 0.70
C ALA A 46 -2.64 8.14 1.83
N ALA A 47 -2.20 6.88 1.84
CA ALA A 47 -1.26 6.40 2.86
C ALA A 47 0.08 7.16 2.80
N TYR A 48 0.62 7.35 1.60
CA TYR A 48 1.85 8.12 1.43
C TYR A 48 1.65 9.59 1.74
N GLY A 49 0.49 10.15 1.39
CA GLY A 49 0.13 11.51 1.75
C GLY A 49 0.12 11.74 3.27
N SER A 50 -0.27 10.75 4.04
CA SER A 50 -0.24 10.83 5.51
C SER A 50 1.19 10.97 6.05
N ALA A 51 2.17 10.53 5.29
CA ALA A 51 3.58 10.64 5.63
C ALA A 51 4.26 11.85 4.95
N GLY A 52 3.49 12.70 4.29
CA GLY A 52 4.01 13.88 3.61
C GLY A 52 4.61 13.61 2.24
N VAL A 53 4.35 12.45 1.64
CA VAL A 53 4.91 12.06 0.35
C VAL A 53 3.79 12.10 -0.70
N GLY A 54 3.93 12.97 -1.70
CA GLY A 54 2.98 13.08 -2.80
C GLY A 54 3.21 11.98 -3.84
N LEU A 55 2.14 11.28 -4.18
CA LEU A 55 2.15 10.29 -5.26
C LEU A 55 1.00 10.59 -6.22
N PRO A 56 1.16 10.27 -7.50
CA PRO A 56 0.05 10.39 -8.44
C PRO A 56 -1.02 9.33 -8.15
N HIS A 57 -2.27 9.64 -8.47
CA HIS A 57 -3.39 8.71 -8.30
C HIS A 57 -3.50 7.79 -9.52
N TYR A 58 -2.47 6.98 -9.73
CA TYR A 58 -2.42 6.06 -10.88
C TYR A 58 -1.37 4.98 -10.62
N SER A 59 -1.77 3.71 -10.68
CA SER A 59 -0.89 2.59 -10.34
C SER A 59 0.36 2.52 -11.21
N GLY A 60 0.22 2.78 -12.51
CA GLY A 60 1.38 2.77 -13.43
C GLY A 60 2.42 3.84 -13.09
N ALA A 61 1.99 5.02 -12.69
CA ALA A 61 2.89 6.09 -12.29
C ALA A 61 3.51 5.81 -10.92
N GLN A 62 2.76 5.17 -10.01
CA GLN A 62 3.29 4.78 -8.71
C GLN A 62 4.41 3.75 -8.83
N ALA A 63 4.36 2.90 -9.85
CA ALA A 63 5.45 1.96 -10.13
C ALA A 63 6.78 2.67 -10.41
N GLY A 64 6.72 3.86 -10.97
CA GLY A 64 7.91 4.67 -11.27
C GLY A 64 8.30 5.65 -10.19
N ALA A 65 7.61 5.67 -9.06
CA ALA A 65 7.85 6.65 -8.00
C ALA A 65 9.07 6.33 -7.13
N GLY A 66 9.66 5.16 -7.28
CA GLY A 66 10.82 4.74 -6.51
C GLY A 66 11.56 3.62 -7.20
N GLN A 67 12.46 2.97 -6.45
CA GLN A 67 13.26 1.87 -6.96
C GLN A 67 12.41 0.59 -6.96
N GLN A 68 12.32 -0.07 -8.11
CA GLN A 68 11.68 -1.37 -8.19
C GLN A 68 12.64 -2.44 -7.68
N ILE A 69 12.14 -3.27 -6.78
CA ILE A 69 12.90 -4.33 -6.12
C ILE A 69 12.07 -5.62 -6.12
N PRO A 70 12.72 -6.78 -5.90
CA PRO A 70 11.97 -8.02 -5.76
C PRO A 70 10.95 -7.95 -4.62
N VAL A 71 9.81 -8.61 -4.78
CA VAL A 71 8.78 -8.66 -3.73
C VAL A 71 9.36 -9.18 -2.41
N SER A 72 10.24 -10.18 -2.50
CA SER A 72 10.89 -10.76 -1.31
C SER A 72 11.79 -9.77 -0.55
N SER A 73 12.14 -8.65 -1.16
CA SER A 73 12.96 -7.61 -0.53
C SER A 73 12.11 -6.46 0.01
N ALA A 74 10.79 -6.54 -0.07
CA ALA A 74 9.91 -5.48 0.39
C ALA A 74 10.09 -5.24 1.89
N GLN A 75 10.04 -3.97 2.26
CA GLN A 75 10.03 -3.53 3.66
C GLN A 75 8.69 -2.90 3.98
N PRO A 76 8.27 -2.91 5.25
CA PRO A 76 7.00 -2.30 5.63
C PRO A 76 6.88 -0.88 5.09
N GLY A 77 5.77 -0.58 4.44
CA GLY A 77 5.52 0.69 3.79
C GLY A 77 5.83 0.72 2.31
N ASP A 78 6.54 -0.26 1.76
CA ASP A 78 6.79 -0.33 0.33
C ASP A 78 5.49 -0.59 -0.44
N ILE A 79 5.44 -0.08 -1.68
CA ILE A 79 4.34 -0.39 -2.59
C ILE A 79 4.56 -1.79 -3.16
N LEU A 80 3.50 -2.58 -3.26
CA LEU A 80 3.49 -3.79 -4.07
C LEU A 80 2.75 -3.47 -5.35
N TRP A 81 3.33 -3.89 -6.47
CA TRP A 81 2.83 -3.52 -7.79
C TRP A 81 2.68 -4.75 -8.69
N MET A 82 1.60 -4.75 -9.45
CA MET A 82 1.38 -5.63 -10.59
C MET A 82 0.63 -4.82 -11.66
N PRO A 83 0.61 -5.25 -12.92
CA PRO A 83 -0.12 -4.49 -13.94
C PRO A 83 -1.56 -4.21 -13.51
N GLY A 84 -1.90 -2.93 -13.44
CA GLY A 84 -3.24 -2.47 -13.12
C GLY A 84 -3.63 -2.51 -11.65
N HIS A 85 -2.70 -2.85 -10.72
CA HIS A 85 -3.06 -2.95 -9.32
C HIS A 85 -1.87 -2.67 -8.41
N VAL A 86 -2.14 -2.09 -7.25
CA VAL A 86 -1.13 -1.78 -6.23
C VAL A 86 -1.69 -2.06 -4.84
N GLY A 87 -0.79 -2.27 -3.91
CA GLY A 87 -1.09 -2.40 -2.49
C GLY A 87 0.10 -1.92 -1.67
N ILE A 88 0.03 -2.09 -0.35
CA ILE A 88 1.07 -1.65 0.58
C ILE A 88 1.53 -2.86 1.38
N TYR A 89 2.84 -3.13 1.34
CA TYR A 89 3.43 -4.16 2.19
C TYR A 89 3.46 -3.65 3.63
N VAL A 90 2.92 -4.43 4.55
CA VAL A 90 2.81 -4.00 5.95
C VAL A 90 3.68 -4.82 6.90
N GLY A 91 4.47 -5.75 6.36
CA GLY A 91 5.34 -6.61 7.14
C GLY A 91 4.73 -7.98 7.38
N ASN A 92 5.55 -8.91 7.86
CA ASN A 92 5.13 -10.27 8.23
C ASN A 92 4.47 -11.03 7.08
N GLY A 93 4.87 -10.73 5.83
CA GLY A 93 4.30 -11.40 4.68
C GLY A 93 2.90 -10.96 4.31
N GLN A 94 2.43 -9.83 4.86
CA GLN A 94 1.09 -9.32 4.62
C GLN A 94 1.11 -8.00 3.88
N CYS A 95 0.03 -7.73 3.14
CA CYS A 95 -0.19 -6.43 2.52
C CYS A 95 -1.62 -5.96 2.77
N VAL A 96 -1.83 -4.67 2.61
CA VAL A 96 -3.16 -4.06 2.63
C VAL A 96 -3.43 -3.53 1.23
N GLU A 97 -4.59 -3.84 0.69
CA GLU A 97 -4.97 -3.45 -0.66
C GLU A 97 -6.45 -3.12 -0.74
N ALA A 98 -6.80 -2.11 -1.53
CA ALA A 98 -8.17 -1.89 -1.94
C ALA A 98 -8.43 -2.83 -3.11
N SER A 99 -9.13 -3.93 -2.83
CA SER A 99 -9.16 -5.09 -3.72
C SER A 99 -10.07 -4.87 -4.93
N SER A 100 -11.37 -4.77 -4.69
CA SER A 100 -12.34 -4.66 -5.78
C SER A 100 -13.69 -4.21 -5.23
N PRO A 101 -14.60 -3.74 -6.09
CA PRO A 101 -15.96 -3.42 -5.66
C PRO A 101 -16.61 -4.63 -4.98
N GLY A 102 -17.26 -4.40 -3.85
CA GLY A 102 -17.88 -5.46 -3.07
C GLY A 102 -16.95 -6.16 -2.09
N VAL A 103 -15.64 -6.01 -2.25
CA VAL A 103 -14.64 -6.57 -1.32
C VAL A 103 -14.07 -5.47 -0.42
N GLY A 104 -13.64 -4.35 -0.99
CA GLY A 104 -13.10 -3.25 -0.23
C GLY A 104 -11.63 -3.40 0.11
N VAL A 105 -11.23 -2.72 1.19
CA VAL A 105 -9.85 -2.73 1.68
C VAL A 105 -9.64 -3.90 2.62
N ILE A 106 -8.68 -4.75 2.28
CA ILE A 106 -8.43 -6.01 3.00
C ILE A 106 -6.94 -6.19 3.29
N VAL A 107 -6.66 -7.06 4.25
CA VAL A 107 -5.31 -7.61 4.46
C VAL A 107 -5.21 -8.91 3.67
N SER A 108 -4.13 -9.09 2.94
CA SER A 108 -3.90 -10.29 2.15
C SER A 108 -2.44 -10.72 2.20
N ASN A 109 -2.16 -11.89 1.60
CA ASN A 109 -0.81 -12.45 1.57
C ASN A 109 0.05 -11.73 0.52
N ALA A 110 1.15 -11.12 0.96
CA ALA A 110 2.06 -10.40 0.07
C ALA A 110 2.89 -11.34 -0.81
N PHE A 111 3.05 -12.59 -0.41
CA PHE A 111 3.92 -13.55 -1.10
C PHE A 111 3.13 -14.63 -1.83
N SER A 112 1.95 -14.28 -2.30
CA SER A 112 1.08 -15.21 -3.03
C SER A 112 1.54 -15.47 -4.47
N GLY A 113 2.49 -14.69 -4.97
CA GLY A 113 2.95 -14.78 -6.35
C GLY A 113 2.23 -13.85 -7.32
N ARG A 114 1.24 -13.07 -6.85
CA ARG A 114 0.52 -12.12 -7.69
C ARG A 114 1.34 -10.90 -8.07
N TRP A 115 2.11 -10.38 -7.11
CA TRP A 115 2.80 -9.11 -7.27
C TRP A 115 4.03 -9.26 -8.16
N SER A 116 4.21 -8.32 -9.07
CA SER A 116 5.35 -8.34 -10.00
C SER A 116 6.63 -7.82 -9.35
N CYS A 117 6.51 -6.80 -8.51
CA CYS A 117 7.65 -6.19 -7.81
C CYS A 117 7.16 -5.41 -6.60
N ALA A 118 8.10 -4.98 -5.78
CA ALA A 118 7.87 -3.93 -4.79
C ALA A 118 8.50 -2.63 -5.30
N VAL A 119 8.03 -1.49 -4.78
CA VAL A 119 8.56 -0.18 -5.14
C VAL A 119 9.00 0.51 -3.85
N ASN A 120 10.29 0.77 -3.75
CA ASN A 120 10.88 1.45 -2.60
C ASN A 120 10.92 2.95 -2.88
N VAL A 121 9.95 3.68 -2.32
CA VAL A 121 9.84 5.14 -2.45
C VAL A 121 10.55 5.84 -1.31
N LEU A 122 10.54 5.23 -0.14
CA LEU A 122 10.93 5.90 1.11
C LEU A 122 12.41 5.75 1.47
N GLY A 123 13.13 4.92 0.76
CA GLY A 123 14.56 4.73 0.98
C GLY A 123 14.96 3.60 1.90
#